data_2f3940673e6005981bd26e2c308e929c
#
_entry.id   2f3940673e6005981bd26e2c308e929c
#
_cell.length_a   1.000
_cell.length_b   1.000
_cell.length_c   1.000
_cell.angle_alpha   90.00
_cell.angle_beta   90.00
_cell.angle_gamma   90.00
#
_symmetry.space_group_name_H-M   'P 1'
#
loop_
_entity.id
_entity.type
_entity.pdbx_description
1 polymer ?
#
loop_
_entity_poly.entity_id
_entity_poly.type
_entity_poly.pdbx_seq_one_letter_code
_entity_poly.pdbx_strand_id
1 'polypeptide(L)'
;VSGIIGIFLQHNSVDAAATDDAARMAYFGLHALQHRGQESTGIAVGDGKTIIEVKDLGLVTQVFKESNLRALTGHIALGHATYLVSRDKGDMPLWEDAQPHIFSIGKQLIALGFNGKLLNSEEVQDYLSEHKLQLDSDADAEGIAALVGKYTEETGHIREGIARTMNRVHGSYAAGIISESALYAFRDPLGICPLCLGELRDDSDTVRGWVIASETCGLDIVGARYLRDIEPGEVVKISEKGVETLMARPAPKPALCVFEYVYFARPDSEMAGLSMYEARHRLGVELAAEAPADADCVMGVPDSGIPGAVGFAKASGIPYGEGLTKNRYVGRTFIEPTHSLRQRGIRLKLNPMKHAVRDKRLVIVDDSIVRGNTSKQLVAMLREAGAREVHLRLTSPPVMSPCYYGIDMSSSDQLIAARLTCDEICDYIGADSLAYLSLEGLVRATGMSADTLCMACFDGNYPIGLGFCTVASQ
;
A
#
# COMPACT_ATOMS: atom_id res chain seq x y z
N VAL A 1 1.77 -3.97 3.10
CA VAL A 1 1.54 -2.58 2.64
C VAL A 1 0.36 -2.02 3.41
N SER A 2 0.57 -0.95 4.18
CA SER A 2 -0.44 -0.31 5.03
C SER A 2 -0.79 1.10 4.52
N GLY A 3 -1.93 1.65 4.97
CA GLY A 3 -2.36 3.01 4.67
C GLY A 3 -2.14 3.93 5.86
N ILE A 4 -1.52 5.09 5.62
CA ILE A 4 -1.26 6.13 6.62
C ILE A 4 -1.92 7.42 6.16
N ILE A 5 -2.54 8.13 7.10
CA ILE A 5 -2.95 9.52 6.94
C ILE A 5 -2.65 10.30 8.22
N GLY A 6 -2.05 11.48 8.08
CA GLY A 6 -1.83 12.41 9.18
C GLY A 6 -2.45 13.76 8.86
N ILE A 7 -3.09 14.37 9.83
CA ILE A 7 -3.77 15.67 9.72
C ILE A 7 -3.17 16.62 10.75
N PHE A 8 -2.84 17.82 10.33
CA PHE A 8 -2.49 18.94 11.22
C PHE A 8 -3.33 20.15 10.87
N LEU A 9 -4.14 20.63 11.81
CA LEU A 9 -4.97 21.84 11.67
C LEU A 9 -4.38 22.98 12.51
N GLN A 10 -4.25 24.17 11.92
CA GLN A 10 -3.77 25.35 12.64
C GLN A 10 -4.85 25.91 13.58
N HIS A 11 -4.45 26.34 14.77
CA HIS A 11 -5.35 26.90 15.79
C HIS A 11 -6.00 28.26 15.36
N ASN A 12 -5.38 28.97 14.44
CA ASN A 12 -5.85 30.29 13.98
C ASN A 12 -6.96 30.24 12.91
N SER A 13 -7.45 29.06 12.55
CA SER A 13 -8.65 28.98 11.71
C SER A 13 -9.85 29.48 12.50
N VAL A 14 -10.54 30.48 11.97
CA VAL A 14 -11.57 31.36 12.59
C VAL A 14 -12.78 30.59 13.17
N ASP A 15 -12.88 29.30 12.95
CA ASP A 15 -13.89 28.41 13.52
C ASP A 15 -13.28 27.45 14.52
N ALA A 16 -13.49 27.67 15.80
CA ALA A 16 -13.10 26.72 16.84
C ALA A 16 -13.70 25.30 16.62
N ALA A 17 -14.83 25.19 15.92
CA ALA A 17 -15.43 23.93 15.50
C ALA A 17 -14.66 23.21 14.41
N ALA A 18 -13.86 23.91 13.58
CA ALA A 18 -13.08 23.33 12.50
C ALA A 18 -11.77 22.68 12.98
N THR A 19 -11.26 23.09 14.15
CA THR A 19 -10.04 22.49 14.74
C THR A 19 -10.29 21.13 15.37
N ASP A 20 -11.54 20.79 15.70
CA ASP A 20 -11.91 19.50 16.32
C ASP A 20 -12.20 18.39 15.30
N ASP A 21 -12.01 18.64 14.01
CA ASP A 21 -12.39 17.72 12.94
C ASP A 21 -11.23 16.83 12.42
N ALA A 22 -10.03 16.94 13.00
CA ALA A 22 -8.86 16.15 12.53
C ALA A 22 -9.13 14.63 12.56
N ALA A 23 -9.83 14.14 13.60
CA ALA A 23 -10.22 12.73 13.69
C ALA A 23 -11.18 12.29 12.56
N ARG A 24 -12.15 13.13 12.21
CA ARG A 24 -13.10 12.84 11.14
C ARG A 24 -12.43 12.87 9.77
N MET A 25 -11.52 13.83 9.56
CA MET A 25 -10.73 13.88 8.34
C MET A 25 -9.85 12.62 8.23
N ALA A 26 -9.18 12.21 9.32
CA ALA A 26 -8.41 10.96 9.35
C ALA A 26 -9.29 9.75 9.06
N TYR A 27 -10.51 9.68 9.61
CA TYR A 27 -11.48 8.63 9.31
C TYR A 27 -11.82 8.56 7.81
N PHE A 28 -12.14 9.69 7.17
CA PHE A 28 -12.44 9.71 5.73
C PHE A 28 -11.21 9.35 4.89
N GLY A 29 -10.04 9.85 5.26
CA GLY A 29 -8.80 9.50 4.58
C GLY A 29 -8.46 8.02 4.69
N LEU A 30 -8.63 7.40 5.87
CA LEU A 30 -8.48 5.96 6.04
C LEU A 30 -9.50 5.17 5.22
N HIS A 31 -10.72 5.68 5.09
CA HIS A 31 -11.72 5.05 4.23
C HIS A 31 -11.28 5.03 2.76
N ALA A 32 -10.66 6.12 2.28
CA ALA A 32 -10.06 6.17 0.94
C ALA A 32 -8.85 5.22 0.80
N LEU A 33 -8.10 4.99 1.88
CA LEU A 33 -6.92 4.14 1.94
C LEU A 33 -7.22 2.69 2.40
N GLN A 34 -8.49 2.30 2.56
CA GLN A 34 -8.87 0.97 3.07
C GLN A 34 -8.34 -0.21 2.24
N HIS A 35 -8.09 0.01 0.94
CA HIS A 35 -7.50 -1.00 0.04
C HIS A 35 -6.06 -1.37 0.44
N ARG A 36 -5.37 -0.52 1.20
CA ARG A 36 -4.00 -0.75 1.68
C ARG A 36 -3.95 -1.60 2.96
N GLY A 37 -5.03 -1.64 3.75
CA GLY A 37 -5.07 -2.46 4.98
C GLY A 37 -6.50 -2.77 5.40
N GLN A 38 -6.75 -4.02 5.81
CA GLN A 38 -8.10 -4.51 6.16
C GLN A 38 -8.14 -5.32 7.45
N GLU A 39 -7.01 -5.56 8.11
CA GLU A 39 -6.89 -6.40 9.30
C GLU A 39 -7.18 -5.62 10.58
N SER A 40 -6.66 -4.41 10.68
CA SER A 40 -6.93 -3.51 11.79
C SER A 40 -6.92 -2.06 11.35
N THR A 41 -7.53 -1.20 12.14
CA THR A 41 -7.59 0.24 11.88
C THR A 41 -7.50 1.01 13.19
N GLY A 42 -6.80 2.14 13.19
CA GLY A 42 -6.72 3.02 14.35
C GLY A 42 -6.53 4.48 13.98
N ILE A 43 -6.93 5.35 14.90
CA ILE A 43 -6.69 6.79 14.85
C ILE A 43 -6.20 7.24 16.23
N ALA A 44 -5.08 7.94 16.26
CA ALA A 44 -4.58 8.66 17.42
C ALA A 44 -4.75 10.16 17.19
N VAL A 45 -5.15 10.90 18.23
CA VAL A 45 -5.41 12.35 18.15
C VAL A 45 -4.73 13.08 19.29
N GLY A 46 -4.06 14.18 18.96
CA GLY A 46 -3.42 15.10 19.89
C GLY A 46 -4.21 16.43 20.01
N ASP A 47 -4.43 16.86 21.28
CA ASP A 47 -5.11 18.12 21.60
C ASP A 47 -4.14 19.25 22.02
N GLY A 48 -2.84 19.01 21.91
CA GLY A 48 -1.79 19.92 22.38
C GLY A 48 -1.30 19.66 23.81
N LYS A 49 -1.90 18.68 24.53
CA LYS A 49 -1.53 18.32 25.91
C LYS A 49 -1.38 16.83 26.11
N THR A 50 -2.16 16.05 25.39
CA THR A 50 -2.16 14.60 25.48
C THR A 50 -2.48 14.00 24.11
N ILE A 51 -2.28 12.68 23.99
CA ILE A 51 -2.66 11.90 22.84
C ILE A 51 -3.59 10.80 23.29
N ILE A 52 -4.70 10.64 22.61
CA ILE A 52 -5.67 9.56 22.81
C ILE A 52 -5.80 8.75 21.53
N GLU A 53 -6.05 7.46 21.64
CA GLU A 53 -6.26 6.60 20.48
C GLU A 53 -7.52 5.75 20.60
N VAL A 54 -8.07 5.40 19.44
CA VAL A 54 -9.04 4.33 19.26
C VAL A 54 -8.52 3.46 18.12
N LYS A 55 -8.34 2.16 18.41
CA LYS A 55 -7.93 1.16 17.41
C LYS A 55 -8.56 -0.19 17.74
N ASP A 56 -8.80 -0.98 16.71
CA ASP A 56 -9.31 -2.34 16.84
C ASP A 56 -9.07 -3.14 15.55
N LEU A 57 -9.32 -4.43 15.61
CA LEU A 57 -9.33 -5.32 14.44
C LEU A 57 -10.55 -5.02 13.57
N GLY A 58 -10.35 -4.97 12.26
CA GLY A 58 -11.41 -4.80 11.27
C GLY A 58 -11.27 -3.55 10.41
N LEU A 59 -12.28 -3.36 9.56
CA LEU A 59 -12.35 -2.24 8.62
C LEU A 59 -12.66 -0.93 9.35
N VAL A 60 -12.33 0.20 8.70
CA VAL A 60 -12.59 1.55 9.19
C VAL A 60 -14.04 1.71 9.69
N THR A 61 -15.01 1.24 8.91
CA THR A 61 -16.45 1.32 9.25
C THR A 61 -16.89 0.37 10.35
N GLN A 62 -16.10 -0.65 10.67
CA GLN A 62 -16.39 -1.58 11.77
C GLN A 62 -15.85 -1.06 13.09
N VAL A 63 -14.64 -0.48 13.07
CA VAL A 63 -13.95 0.04 14.26
C VAL A 63 -14.53 1.38 14.67
N PHE A 64 -14.75 2.31 13.72
CA PHE A 64 -15.19 3.65 14.05
C PHE A 64 -16.71 3.82 13.93
N LYS A 65 -17.28 4.32 15.02
CA LYS A 65 -18.69 4.75 15.15
C LYS A 65 -18.72 6.22 15.53
N GLU A 66 -19.84 6.88 15.32
CA GLU A 66 -20.01 8.29 15.70
C GLU A 66 -19.65 8.57 17.17
N SER A 67 -19.92 7.62 18.06
CA SER A 67 -19.64 7.77 19.49
C SER A 67 -18.16 7.83 19.82
N ASN A 68 -17.32 6.98 19.19
CA ASN A 68 -15.89 6.99 19.45
C ASN A 68 -15.15 8.09 18.66
N LEU A 69 -15.63 8.44 17.46
CA LEU A 69 -15.10 9.60 16.72
C LEU A 69 -15.32 10.91 17.48
N ARG A 70 -16.47 11.11 18.13
CA ARG A 70 -16.72 12.29 18.97
C ARG A 70 -15.83 12.38 20.20
N ALA A 71 -15.32 11.27 20.69
CA ALA A 71 -14.38 11.23 21.82
C ALA A 71 -12.95 11.62 21.42
N LEU A 72 -12.61 11.50 20.12
CA LEU A 72 -11.31 11.84 19.58
C LEU A 72 -11.25 13.34 19.23
N THR A 73 -11.05 14.18 20.24
CA THR A 73 -10.98 15.65 20.08
C THR A 73 -9.53 16.12 20.00
N GLY A 74 -9.23 16.97 19.01
CA GLY A 74 -7.90 17.54 18.84
C GLY A 74 -7.66 18.02 17.41
N HIS A 75 -6.55 18.73 17.23
CA HIS A 75 -6.20 19.37 15.97
C HIS A 75 -5.11 18.64 15.17
N ILE A 76 -4.52 17.60 15.77
CA ILE A 76 -3.53 16.74 15.12
C ILE A 76 -4.07 15.30 15.18
N ALA A 77 -4.12 14.61 14.03
CA ALA A 77 -4.55 13.22 13.97
C ALA A 77 -3.59 12.38 13.13
N LEU A 78 -3.42 11.12 13.52
CA LEU A 78 -2.70 10.10 12.76
C LEU A 78 -3.58 8.87 12.65
N GLY A 79 -3.93 8.50 11.43
CA GLY A 79 -4.71 7.31 11.11
C GLY A 79 -3.85 6.25 10.44
N HIS A 80 -4.16 4.98 10.74
CA HIS A 80 -3.51 3.82 10.15
C HIS A 80 -4.51 2.72 9.81
N ALA A 81 -4.38 2.16 8.60
CA ALA A 81 -5.07 0.94 8.17
C ALA A 81 -4.01 -0.13 7.92
N THR A 82 -4.03 -1.19 8.73
CA THR A 82 -2.96 -2.19 8.79
C THR A 82 -3.22 -3.32 7.81
N TYR A 83 -2.18 -3.66 7.06
CA TYR A 83 -2.03 -4.93 6.37
C TYR A 83 -0.89 -5.71 7.04
N LEU A 84 -1.22 -6.78 7.73
CA LEU A 84 -0.21 -7.62 8.36
C LEU A 84 0.45 -8.50 7.29
N VAL A 85 1.76 -8.35 7.14
CA VAL A 85 2.57 -9.36 6.44
C VAL A 85 2.62 -10.56 7.38
N SER A 86 2.03 -11.69 6.97
CA SER A 86 1.82 -12.84 7.84
C SER A 86 3.11 -13.26 8.56
N ARG A 87 3.07 -13.25 9.88
CA ARG A 87 3.82 -14.17 10.72
C ARG A 87 3.39 -15.58 10.31
N ASP A 88 4.05 -16.62 10.68
CA ASP A 88 3.80 -18.00 10.24
C ASP A 88 2.33 -18.36 9.97
N LYS A 89 2.09 -19.20 8.96
CA LYS A 89 0.75 -19.55 8.46
C LYS A 89 -0.15 -20.05 9.60
N GLY A 90 -1.01 -19.19 10.10
CA GLY A 90 -2.04 -19.56 11.08
C GLY A 90 -2.29 -18.57 12.19
N ASP A 91 -1.43 -17.60 12.38
CA ASP A 91 -1.62 -16.60 13.44
C ASP A 91 -2.70 -15.59 13.05
N MET A 92 -3.69 -15.46 13.90
CA MET A 92 -4.70 -14.40 13.80
C MET A 92 -4.04 -13.06 14.12
N PRO A 93 -4.49 -11.95 13.47
CA PRO A 93 -4.06 -10.62 13.87
C PRO A 93 -4.30 -10.41 15.35
N LEU A 94 -3.30 -9.90 16.06
CA LEU A 94 -3.45 -9.54 17.45
C LEU A 94 -3.84 -8.06 17.56
N TRP A 95 -4.60 -7.72 18.58
CA TRP A 95 -4.98 -6.32 18.82
C TRP A 95 -3.75 -5.43 19.05
N GLU A 96 -2.70 -5.99 19.65
CA GLU A 96 -1.42 -5.35 19.90
C GLU A 96 -0.72 -4.90 18.63
N ASP A 97 -0.96 -5.60 17.50
CA ASP A 97 -0.40 -5.23 16.19
C ASP A 97 -1.13 -4.03 15.54
N ALA A 98 -2.29 -3.64 16.07
CA ALA A 98 -3.05 -2.51 15.53
C ALA A 98 -2.33 -1.19 15.79
N GLN A 99 -2.24 -0.36 14.75
CA GLN A 99 -1.59 0.94 14.78
C GLN A 99 -2.62 2.07 14.70
N PRO A 100 -2.27 3.31 15.15
CA PRO A 100 -0.97 3.77 15.65
C PRO A 100 -0.58 3.16 16.99
N HIS A 101 0.72 3.20 17.34
CA HIS A 101 1.22 2.86 18.67
C HIS A 101 1.57 4.12 19.44
N ILE A 102 1.10 4.24 20.69
CA ILE A 102 1.44 5.34 21.61
C ILE A 102 2.65 4.95 22.47
N PHE A 103 3.58 5.87 22.54
CA PHE A 103 4.81 5.73 23.33
C PHE A 103 5.07 6.96 24.20
N SER A 104 5.78 6.76 25.29
CA SER A 104 6.25 7.84 26.18
C SER A 104 7.70 8.17 25.89
N ILE A 105 8.01 9.45 25.71
CA ILE A 105 9.37 10.00 25.67
C ILE A 105 9.54 10.93 26.87
N GLY A 106 10.10 10.43 27.96
CA GLY A 106 10.10 11.15 29.23
C GLY A 106 8.66 11.45 29.69
N LYS A 107 8.25 12.73 29.63
CA LYS A 107 6.87 13.17 29.96
C LYS A 107 5.99 13.40 28.74
N GLN A 108 6.55 13.33 27.55
CA GLN A 108 5.84 13.61 26.30
C GLN A 108 5.30 12.31 25.70
N LEU A 109 4.07 12.35 25.18
CA LEU A 109 3.50 11.25 24.39
C LEU A 109 3.76 11.48 22.90
N ILE A 110 4.01 10.39 22.19
CA ILE A 110 3.98 10.33 20.72
C ILE A 110 3.12 9.16 20.28
N ALA A 111 2.53 9.26 19.09
CA ALA A 111 1.92 8.12 18.42
C ALA A 111 2.54 7.93 17.05
N LEU A 112 2.85 6.67 16.70
CA LEU A 112 3.51 6.30 15.45
C LEU A 112 2.62 5.38 14.62
N GLY A 113 2.50 5.69 13.33
CA GLY A 113 1.95 4.82 12.28
C GLY A 113 3.04 4.51 11.25
N PHE A 114 3.21 3.23 10.95
CA PHE A 114 4.31 2.71 10.13
C PHE A 114 3.78 1.80 9.02
N ASN A 115 4.18 2.09 7.79
CA ASN A 115 3.97 1.23 6.63
C ASN A 115 5.31 0.79 6.08
N GLY A 116 5.63 -0.49 6.16
CA GLY A 116 6.88 -1.00 5.64
C GLY A 116 7.35 -2.31 6.28
N LYS A 117 8.63 -2.62 6.05
CA LYS A 117 9.31 -3.77 6.62
C LYS A 117 10.79 -3.44 6.84
N LEU A 118 11.30 -3.73 8.03
CA LEU A 118 12.73 -3.67 8.33
C LEU A 118 13.43 -4.95 7.91
N LEU A 119 14.62 -4.83 7.39
CA LEU A 119 15.51 -5.94 7.06
C LEU A 119 16.44 -6.30 8.22
N ASN A 120 16.62 -5.38 9.15
CA ASN A 120 17.49 -5.56 10.32
C ASN A 120 16.70 -5.49 11.64
N SER A 121 15.48 -6.04 11.66
CA SER A 121 14.62 -6.04 12.86
C SER A 121 15.31 -6.68 14.07
N GLU A 122 15.98 -7.83 13.89
CA GLU A 122 16.72 -8.53 14.96
C GLU A 122 17.84 -7.66 15.53
N GLU A 123 18.64 -7.02 14.68
CA GLU A 123 19.71 -6.08 15.14
C GLU A 123 19.13 -4.90 15.93
N VAL A 124 17.96 -4.41 15.52
CA VAL A 124 17.25 -3.33 16.24
C VAL A 124 16.79 -3.81 17.60
N GLN A 125 16.18 -4.99 17.68
CA GLN A 125 15.72 -5.59 18.93
C GLN A 125 16.87 -5.88 19.90
N ASP A 126 17.97 -6.44 19.42
CA ASP A 126 19.19 -6.66 20.22
C ASP A 126 19.71 -5.36 20.80
N TYR A 127 19.83 -4.33 19.97
CA TYR A 127 20.26 -3.01 20.41
C TYR A 127 19.36 -2.40 21.50
N LEU A 128 18.04 -2.50 21.34
CA LEU A 128 17.08 -1.99 22.32
C LEU A 128 17.18 -2.77 23.64
N SER A 129 17.32 -4.08 23.57
CA SER A 129 17.51 -4.97 24.72
C SER A 129 18.79 -4.64 25.51
N GLU A 130 19.94 -4.42 24.83
CA GLU A 130 21.19 -3.98 25.44
C GLU A 130 21.04 -2.64 26.19
N HIS A 131 20.15 -1.77 25.70
CA HIS A 131 19.85 -0.49 26.33
C HIS A 131 18.69 -0.55 27.34
N LYS A 132 18.22 -1.76 27.69
CA LYS A 132 17.13 -2.01 28.66
C LYS A 132 15.78 -1.39 28.27
N LEU A 133 15.56 -1.21 26.97
CA LEU A 133 14.27 -0.82 26.42
C LEU A 133 13.47 -2.09 26.15
N GLN A 134 12.40 -2.29 26.88
CA GLN A 134 11.49 -3.45 26.69
C GLN A 134 10.47 -3.10 25.61
N LEU A 135 10.24 -4.03 24.71
CA LEU A 135 9.17 -3.99 23.73
C LEU A 135 8.06 -4.94 24.16
N ASP A 136 6.82 -4.59 23.86
CA ASP A 136 5.66 -5.43 24.14
C ASP A 136 5.43 -6.45 23.02
N SER A 137 5.97 -6.19 21.82
CA SER A 137 5.87 -7.05 20.65
C SER A 137 7.14 -7.03 19.78
N ASP A 138 7.22 -7.95 18.80
CA ASP A 138 8.29 -8.00 17.79
C ASP A 138 8.01 -7.11 16.56
N ALA A 139 7.02 -6.22 16.64
CA ALA A 139 6.62 -5.38 15.52
C ALA A 139 7.69 -4.33 15.18
N ASP A 140 8.03 -4.20 13.88
CA ASP A 140 8.98 -3.20 13.39
C ASP A 140 8.58 -1.78 13.82
N ALA A 141 7.28 -1.48 13.86
CA ALA A 141 6.75 -0.19 14.29
C ALA A 141 7.14 0.15 15.73
N GLU A 142 7.07 -0.82 16.64
CA GLU A 142 7.41 -0.63 18.04
C GLU A 142 8.91 -0.41 18.22
N GLY A 143 9.74 -1.20 17.52
CA GLY A 143 11.19 -1.01 17.48
C GLY A 143 11.59 0.39 16.99
N ILE A 144 10.93 0.89 15.93
CA ILE A 144 11.16 2.26 15.42
C ILE A 144 10.77 3.31 16.45
N ALA A 145 9.61 3.16 17.10
CA ALA A 145 9.15 4.12 18.08
C ALA A 145 10.07 4.18 19.31
N ALA A 146 10.54 3.03 19.78
CA ALA A 146 11.50 2.95 20.87
C ALA A 146 12.84 3.62 20.52
N LEU A 147 13.35 3.42 19.29
CA LEU A 147 14.54 4.12 18.79
C LEU A 147 14.34 5.63 18.71
N VAL A 148 13.21 6.08 18.14
CA VAL A 148 12.86 7.51 18.07
C VAL A 148 12.80 8.09 19.48
N GLY A 149 12.17 7.40 20.43
CA GLY A 149 12.10 7.79 21.83
C GLY A 149 13.49 7.99 22.43
N LYS A 150 14.32 6.95 22.37
CA LYS A 150 15.70 6.97 22.88
C LYS A 150 16.53 8.11 22.30
N TYR A 151 16.54 8.25 20.98
CA TYR A 151 17.33 9.30 20.35
C TYR A 151 16.74 10.70 20.55
N THR A 152 15.44 10.83 20.78
CA THR A 152 14.83 12.10 21.17
C THR A 152 15.27 12.52 22.56
N GLU A 153 15.36 11.60 23.53
CA GLU A 153 15.90 11.89 24.87
C GLU A 153 17.36 12.36 24.81
N GLU A 154 18.16 11.76 23.93
CA GLU A 154 19.57 12.12 23.74
C GLU A 154 19.77 13.48 23.06
N THR A 155 18.90 13.85 22.11
CA THR A 155 19.05 15.06 21.28
C THR A 155 18.20 16.23 21.75
N GLY A 156 17.15 15.97 22.54
CA GLY A 156 16.16 16.95 22.95
C GLY A 156 15.12 17.28 21.85
N HIS A 157 15.18 16.66 20.67
CA HIS A 157 14.34 17.00 19.52
C HIS A 157 13.87 15.75 18.76
N ILE A 158 12.54 15.60 18.59
CA ILE A 158 11.93 14.44 17.88
C ILE A 158 12.47 14.33 16.45
N ARG A 159 12.60 15.45 15.71
CA ARG A 159 13.10 15.45 14.34
C ARG A 159 14.51 14.83 14.22
N GLU A 160 15.40 15.18 15.12
CA GLU A 160 16.75 14.62 15.21
C GLU A 160 16.74 13.16 15.67
N GLY A 161 15.82 12.81 16.59
CA GLY A 161 15.56 11.43 16.99
C GLY A 161 15.13 10.55 15.80
N ILE A 162 14.21 11.02 14.98
CA ILE A 162 13.81 10.36 13.73
C ILE A 162 15.01 10.21 12.79
N ALA A 163 15.78 11.28 12.56
CA ALA A 163 16.94 11.25 11.66
C ALA A 163 17.99 10.22 12.09
N ARG A 164 18.28 10.11 13.41
CA ARG A 164 19.19 9.08 13.95
C ARG A 164 18.61 7.67 13.79
N THR A 165 17.32 7.50 14.01
CA THR A 165 16.62 6.23 13.78
C THR A 165 16.76 5.80 12.32
N MET A 166 16.50 6.69 11.36
CA MET A 166 16.65 6.41 9.92
C MET A 166 18.07 6.00 9.52
N ASN A 167 19.10 6.47 10.23
CA ASN A 167 20.48 6.07 9.98
C ASN A 167 20.80 4.67 10.52
N ARG A 168 20.00 4.16 11.47
CA ARG A 168 20.19 2.84 12.07
C ARG A 168 19.38 1.74 11.40
N VAL A 169 18.16 2.07 11.00
CA VAL A 169 17.26 1.08 10.40
C VAL A 169 17.54 0.89 8.91
N HIS A 170 17.40 -0.37 8.45
CA HIS A 170 17.48 -0.76 7.05
C HIS A 170 16.19 -1.42 6.63
N GLY A 171 15.61 -1.00 5.53
CA GLY A 171 14.34 -1.53 5.03
C GLY A 171 13.59 -0.53 4.17
N SER A 172 12.37 -0.87 3.82
CA SER A 172 11.44 0.01 3.12
C SER A 172 10.39 0.52 4.09
N TYR A 173 10.16 1.83 4.12
CA TYR A 173 9.13 2.39 5.01
C TYR A 173 8.68 3.78 4.62
N ALA A 174 7.43 4.05 4.99
CA ALA A 174 6.86 5.37 5.15
C ALA A 174 6.19 5.42 6.53
N ALA A 175 6.35 6.51 7.26
CA ALA A 175 5.83 6.61 8.61
C ALA A 175 5.35 8.03 8.95
N GLY A 176 4.37 8.09 9.86
CA GLY A 176 3.89 9.30 10.48
C GLY A 176 4.05 9.22 12.00
N ILE A 177 4.41 10.33 12.63
CA ILE A 177 4.42 10.47 14.08
C ILE A 177 3.65 11.72 14.45
N ILE A 178 2.77 11.65 15.43
CA ILE A 178 2.23 12.83 16.09
C ILE A 178 2.83 12.98 17.49
N SER A 179 3.08 14.21 17.85
CA SER A 179 3.38 14.65 19.22
C SER A 179 2.28 15.58 19.69
N GLU A 180 2.39 16.08 20.91
CA GLU A 180 1.45 17.07 21.46
C GLU A 180 1.32 18.35 20.59
N SER A 181 2.33 18.72 19.79
CA SER A 181 2.37 19.99 19.07
C SER A 181 2.79 19.91 17.59
N ALA A 182 3.04 18.73 17.07
CA ALA A 182 3.51 18.59 15.69
C ALA A 182 3.16 17.22 15.09
N LEU A 183 3.00 17.21 13.77
CA LEU A 183 2.96 16.02 12.94
C LEU A 183 4.31 15.89 12.22
N TYR A 184 4.88 14.69 12.24
CA TYR A 184 6.10 14.35 11.51
C TYR A 184 5.78 13.28 10.48
N ALA A 185 6.46 13.35 9.34
CA ALA A 185 6.42 12.33 8.30
C ALA A 185 7.84 12.03 7.84
N PHE A 186 8.15 10.76 7.59
CA PHE A 186 9.46 10.38 7.08
C PHE A 186 9.36 9.14 6.18
N ARG A 187 10.30 9.05 5.27
CA ARG A 187 10.30 8.03 4.22
C ARG A 187 11.68 7.39 4.12
N ASP A 188 11.74 6.10 3.81
CA ASP A 188 13.01 5.38 3.66
C ASP A 188 13.94 6.05 2.63
N PRO A 189 15.26 5.83 2.73
CA PRO A 189 16.25 6.52 1.90
C PRO A 189 16.09 6.27 0.40
N LEU A 190 15.48 5.16 0.00
CA LEU A 190 15.22 4.83 -1.40
C LEU A 190 13.82 5.24 -1.85
N GLY A 191 12.91 5.54 -0.90
CA GLY A 191 11.54 5.90 -1.19
C GLY A 191 10.75 4.74 -1.80
N ILE A 192 11.00 3.50 -1.34
CA ILE A 192 10.30 2.31 -1.82
C ILE A 192 8.80 2.42 -1.54
N CYS A 193 8.43 2.82 -0.29
CA CYS A 193 7.05 3.08 0.07
C CYS A 193 6.64 4.51 -0.30
N PRO A 194 5.42 4.73 -0.83
CA PRO A 194 4.93 6.07 -1.13
C PRO A 194 4.49 6.84 0.11
N LEU A 195 4.65 8.17 0.07
CA LEU A 195 4.11 9.12 1.04
C LEU A 195 4.05 10.51 0.39
N CYS A 196 2.92 11.18 0.47
CA CYS A 196 2.71 12.51 -0.11
C CYS A 196 2.26 13.52 0.93
N LEU A 197 2.43 14.80 0.61
CA LEU A 197 2.09 15.97 1.40
C LEU A 197 1.08 16.83 0.64
N GLY A 198 0.03 17.25 1.32
CA GLY A 198 -0.97 18.21 0.82
C GLY A 198 -1.22 19.32 1.83
N GLU A 199 -1.88 20.37 1.39
CA GLU A 199 -2.32 21.49 2.22
C GLU A 199 -3.83 21.66 2.18
N LEU A 200 -4.39 22.01 3.31
CA LEU A 200 -5.80 22.39 3.46
C LEU A 200 -5.92 23.92 3.39
N ARG A 201 -6.89 24.39 2.62
CA ARG A 201 -7.21 25.83 2.52
C ARG A 201 -8.66 26.07 2.85
N ASP A 202 -8.96 27.27 3.35
CA ASP A 202 -10.31 27.73 3.54
C ASP A 202 -10.86 28.40 2.25
N ASP A 203 -12.10 28.87 2.30
CA ASP A 203 -12.79 29.53 1.18
C ASP A 203 -12.10 30.83 0.75
N SER A 204 -11.24 31.42 1.60
CA SER A 204 -10.45 32.61 1.30
C SER A 204 -9.05 32.29 0.77
N ASP A 205 -8.78 31.04 0.43
CA ASP A 205 -7.47 30.51 -0.03
C ASP A 205 -6.35 30.64 1.02
N THR A 206 -6.73 30.76 2.32
CA THR A 206 -5.77 30.78 3.42
C THR A 206 -5.45 29.34 3.86
N VAL A 207 -4.17 29.03 4.09
CA VAL A 207 -3.77 27.72 4.60
C VAL A 207 -4.28 27.54 6.02
N ARG A 208 -5.06 26.50 6.26
CA ARG A 208 -5.60 26.11 7.57
C ARG A 208 -4.96 24.84 8.15
N GLY A 209 -4.15 24.12 7.37
CA GLY A 209 -3.50 22.93 7.83
C GLY A 209 -2.80 22.15 6.73
N TRP A 210 -2.28 20.99 7.08
CA TRP A 210 -1.58 20.09 6.16
C TRP A 210 -1.98 18.64 6.41
N VAL A 211 -1.82 17.85 5.37
CA VAL A 211 -2.15 16.42 5.36
C VAL A 211 -0.97 15.64 4.78
N ILE A 212 -0.60 14.54 5.44
CA ILE A 212 0.24 13.52 4.85
C ILE A 212 -0.61 12.28 4.54
N ALA A 213 -0.34 11.61 3.43
CA ALA A 213 -1.07 10.39 3.07
C ALA A 213 -0.18 9.41 2.28
N SER A 214 -0.46 8.12 2.38
CA SER A 214 0.20 7.11 1.56
C SER A 214 -0.07 7.30 0.06
N GLU A 215 -1.24 7.85 -0.31
CA GLU A 215 -1.68 8.11 -1.67
C GLU A 215 -2.47 9.42 -1.76
N THR A 216 -2.49 10.03 -2.95
CA THR A 216 -3.22 11.28 -3.17
C THR A 216 -4.74 11.15 -3.01
N CYS A 217 -5.33 9.96 -3.23
CA CYS A 217 -6.75 9.73 -2.95
C CYS A 217 -7.12 9.97 -1.47
N GLY A 218 -6.15 9.83 -0.55
CA GLY A 218 -6.31 10.20 0.86
C GLY A 218 -6.33 11.73 1.07
N LEU A 219 -5.63 12.49 0.22
CA LEU A 219 -5.68 13.96 0.22
C LEU A 219 -7.01 14.45 -0.37
N ASP A 220 -7.42 13.89 -1.50
CA ASP A 220 -8.60 14.31 -2.26
C ASP A 220 -9.87 14.21 -1.42
N ILE A 221 -10.05 13.10 -0.70
CA ILE A 221 -11.26 12.87 0.10
C ILE A 221 -11.44 13.88 1.23
N VAL A 222 -10.33 14.44 1.73
CA VAL A 222 -10.35 15.46 2.79
C VAL A 222 -10.25 16.89 2.25
N GLY A 223 -10.23 17.06 0.92
CA GLY A 223 -10.14 18.36 0.26
C GLY A 223 -8.76 19.02 0.36
N ALA A 224 -7.70 18.24 0.59
CA ALA A 224 -6.33 18.74 0.62
C ALA A 224 -5.75 18.83 -0.79
N ARG A 225 -5.16 19.99 -1.12
CA ARG A 225 -4.44 20.18 -2.37
C ARG A 225 -3.08 19.48 -2.29
N TYR A 226 -2.78 18.58 -3.23
CA TYR A 226 -1.47 17.96 -3.36
C TYR A 226 -0.38 19.01 -3.54
N LEU A 227 0.69 18.93 -2.77
CA LEU A 227 1.86 19.77 -2.88
C LEU A 227 3.01 19.02 -3.55
N ARG A 228 3.38 17.87 -3.02
CA ARG A 228 4.48 17.03 -3.50
C ARG A 228 4.51 15.67 -2.81
N ASP A 229 5.26 14.76 -3.36
CA ASP A 229 5.71 13.59 -2.61
C ASP A 229 6.75 13.99 -1.53
N ILE A 230 6.82 13.24 -0.43
CA ILE A 230 7.91 13.34 0.53
C ILE A 230 9.12 12.64 -0.10
N GLU A 231 10.25 13.34 -0.13
CA GLU A 231 11.45 12.85 -0.79
C GLU A 231 12.03 11.61 -0.09
N PRO A 232 12.70 10.71 -0.82
CA PRO A 232 13.45 9.61 -0.23
C PRO A 232 14.46 10.10 0.81
N GLY A 233 14.40 9.55 2.03
CA GLY A 233 15.29 9.93 3.12
C GLY A 233 14.96 11.25 3.82
N GLU A 234 13.85 11.88 3.48
CA GLU A 234 13.40 13.14 4.09
C GLU A 234 12.60 12.90 5.38
N VAL A 235 12.77 13.86 6.31
CA VAL A 235 11.89 14.06 7.48
C VAL A 235 11.19 15.40 7.34
N VAL A 236 9.87 15.38 7.34
CA VAL A 236 9.00 16.56 7.35
C VAL A 236 8.45 16.75 8.75
N LYS A 237 8.51 17.98 9.27
CA LYS A 237 7.82 18.40 10.49
C LYS A 237 6.77 19.44 10.13
N ILE A 238 5.56 19.24 10.59
CA ILE A 238 4.42 20.13 10.42
C ILE A 238 4.00 20.63 11.79
N SER A 239 3.91 21.96 11.95
CA SER A 239 3.55 22.61 13.21
C SER A 239 2.84 23.94 12.92
N GLU A 240 2.47 24.69 13.96
CA GLU A 240 1.93 26.06 13.81
C GLU A 240 2.83 27.01 12.99
N LYS A 241 4.12 26.68 12.91
CA LYS A 241 5.08 27.46 12.10
C LYS A 241 5.09 27.07 10.62
N GLY A 242 4.27 26.10 10.23
CA GLY A 242 4.24 25.55 8.88
C GLY A 242 5.06 24.27 8.73
N VAL A 243 5.53 24.03 7.51
CA VAL A 243 6.28 22.83 7.12
C VAL A 243 7.78 23.10 7.16
N GLU A 244 8.49 22.29 7.92
CA GLU A 244 9.96 22.31 8.02
C GLU A 244 10.48 20.94 7.55
N THR A 245 11.59 20.93 6.80
CA THR A 245 12.15 19.71 6.22
C THR A 245 13.60 19.48 6.67
N LEU A 246 13.99 18.22 6.75
CA LEU A 246 15.35 17.77 7.00
C LEU A 246 15.64 16.54 6.12
N MET A 247 16.66 16.63 5.30
CA MET A 247 17.18 15.45 4.59
C MET A 247 18.07 14.66 5.54
N ALA A 248 17.51 13.59 6.12
CA ALA A 248 18.19 12.81 7.15
C ALA A 248 19.15 11.77 6.55
N ARG A 249 18.74 11.12 5.45
CA ARG A 249 19.52 10.04 4.83
C ARG A 249 19.29 10.01 3.31
N PRO A 250 19.93 10.91 2.55
CA PRO A 250 19.77 10.90 1.11
C PRO A 250 20.38 9.64 0.49
N ALA A 251 19.67 9.01 -0.42
CA ALA A 251 20.23 7.95 -1.27
C ALA A 251 20.65 8.52 -2.63
N PRO A 252 21.64 7.91 -3.29
CA PRO A 252 22.09 8.36 -4.62
C PRO A 252 20.98 8.25 -5.68
N LYS A 253 20.09 7.27 -5.55
CA LYS A 253 18.96 7.01 -6.46
C LYS A 253 17.76 6.52 -5.68
N PRO A 254 16.54 6.98 -6.02
CA PRO A 254 15.31 6.42 -5.49
C PRO A 254 15.07 5.00 -6.05
N ALA A 255 14.14 4.26 -5.45
CA ALA A 255 13.72 2.95 -5.93
C ALA A 255 12.24 2.71 -5.57
N LEU A 256 11.35 3.53 -6.14
CA LEU A 256 9.92 3.42 -5.90
C LEU A 256 9.40 2.03 -6.30
N CYS A 257 8.58 1.41 -5.45
CA CYS A 257 8.00 0.10 -5.73
C CYS A 257 7.12 0.15 -6.99
N VAL A 258 7.52 -0.55 -8.04
CA VAL A 258 6.77 -0.59 -9.30
C VAL A 258 5.41 -1.27 -9.16
N PHE A 259 5.24 -2.14 -8.15
CA PHE A 259 3.98 -2.84 -7.90
C PHE A 259 2.87 -1.89 -7.45
N GLU A 260 3.20 -0.68 -7.00
CA GLU A 260 2.22 0.39 -6.77
C GLU A 260 1.51 0.75 -8.08
N TYR A 261 2.24 0.88 -9.19
CA TYR A 261 1.67 1.14 -10.52
C TYR A 261 0.89 -0.06 -11.06
N VAL A 262 1.37 -1.27 -10.82
CA VAL A 262 0.73 -2.49 -11.32
C VAL A 262 -0.58 -2.76 -10.59
N TYR A 263 -0.58 -2.69 -9.25
CA TYR A 263 -1.69 -3.21 -8.44
C TYR A 263 -2.11 -2.34 -7.26
N PHE A 264 -1.16 -1.93 -6.35
CA PHE A 264 -1.54 -1.47 -5.02
C PHE A 264 -2.29 -0.14 -4.99
N ALA A 265 -1.75 0.90 -5.65
CA ALA A 265 -2.34 2.22 -5.59
C ALA A 265 -3.72 2.25 -6.27
N ARG A 266 -4.61 3.08 -5.78
CA ARG A 266 -5.92 3.27 -6.40
C ARG A 266 -5.77 3.93 -7.78
N PRO A 267 -6.66 3.62 -8.74
CA PRO A 267 -6.59 4.21 -10.09
C PRO A 267 -6.71 5.74 -10.11
N ASP A 268 -7.40 6.31 -9.13
CA ASP A 268 -7.58 7.76 -8.97
C ASP A 268 -6.42 8.45 -8.23
N SER A 269 -5.42 7.70 -7.79
CA SER A 269 -4.19 8.26 -7.21
C SER A 269 -3.20 8.70 -8.26
N GLU A 270 -2.35 9.67 -7.87
CA GLU A 270 -1.17 10.12 -8.60
C GLU A 270 0.08 9.88 -7.76
N MET A 271 1.18 9.47 -8.39
CA MET A 271 2.43 9.16 -7.72
C MET A 271 3.60 9.48 -8.64
N ALA A 272 4.60 10.21 -8.14
CA ALA A 272 5.73 10.69 -8.95
C ALA A 272 5.29 11.41 -10.25
N GLY A 273 4.20 12.17 -10.20
CA GLY A 273 3.66 12.93 -11.33
C GLY A 273 2.93 12.08 -12.40
N LEU A 274 2.61 10.81 -12.12
CA LEU A 274 1.89 9.93 -13.04
C LEU A 274 0.60 9.41 -12.39
N SER A 275 -0.53 9.57 -13.10
CA SER A 275 -1.80 8.96 -12.71
C SER A 275 -1.71 7.44 -12.76
N MET A 276 -2.19 6.75 -11.72
CA MET A 276 -2.24 5.28 -11.68
C MET A 276 -3.13 4.71 -12.79
N TYR A 277 -4.24 5.38 -13.09
CA TYR A 277 -5.10 4.95 -14.20
C TYR A 277 -4.34 5.01 -15.53
N GLU A 278 -3.65 6.13 -15.80
CA GLU A 278 -2.90 6.30 -17.05
C GLU A 278 -1.73 5.31 -17.15
N ALA A 279 -1.01 5.08 -16.05
CA ALA A 279 0.04 4.07 -16.01
C ALA A 279 -0.50 2.68 -16.40
N ARG A 280 -1.58 2.23 -15.76
CA ARG A 280 -2.20 0.94 -16.06
C ARG A 280 -2.78 0.86 -17.47
N HIS A 281 -3.35 1.95 -17.97
CA HIS A 281 -3.80 2.02 -19.36
C HIS A 281 -2.63 1.81 -20.33
N ARG A 282 -1.48 2.46 -20.09
CA ARG A 282 -0.25 2.29 -20.91
C ARG A 282 0.30 0.87 -20.80
N LEU A 283 0.27 0.24 -19.62
CA LEU A 283 0.64 -1.18 -19.48
C LEU A 283 -0.18 -2.06 -20.44
N GLY A 284 -1.47 -1.80 -20.57
CA GLY A 284 -2.34 -2.50 -21.52
C GLY A 284 -2.01 -2.23 -22.97
N VAL A 285 -1.63 -1.00 -23.33
CA VAL A 285 -1.19 -0.63 -24.69
C VAL A 285 0.10 -1.37 -25.06
N GLU A 286 1.12 -1.36 -24.18
CA GLU A 286 2.37 -2.09 -24.39
C GLU A 286 2.13 -3.61 -24.51
N LEU A 287 1.27 -4.15 -23.64
CA LEU A 287 0.91 -5.57 -23.66
C LEU A 287 0.22 -6.00 -24.97
N ALA A 288 -0.62 -5.15 -25.55
CA ALA A 288 -1.26 -5.43 -26.84
C ALA A 288 -0.24 -5.48 -27.99
N ALA A 289 0.80 -4.67 -27.92
CA ALA A 289 1.88 -4.67 -28.90
C ALA A 289 2.80 -5.88 -28.77
N GLU A 290 3.14 -6.29 -27.52
CA GLU A 290 4.03 -7.42 -27.24
C GLU A 290 3.34 -8.78 -27.40
N ALA A 291 2.06 -8.88 -27.03
CA ALA A 291 1.32 -10.14 -26.95
C ALA A 291 -0.09 -10.01 -27.56
N PRO A 292 -0.19 -9.80 -28.88
CA PRO A 292 -1.49 -9.74 -29.55
C PRO A 292 -2.27 -11.06 -29.44
N ALA A 293 -3.58 -10.99 -29.63
CA ALA A 293 -4.44 -12.17 -29.67
C ALA A 293 -5.55 -11.96 -30.71
N ASP A 294 -5.99 -13.05 -31.34
CA ASP A 294 -7.20 -13.03 -32.20
C ASP A 294 -8.42 -13.37 -31.34
N ALA A 295 -9.23 -12.38 -31.03
CA ALA A 295 -10.35 -12.51 -30.12
C ALA A 295 -11.53 -11.59 -30.49
N ASP A 296 -12.69 -11.90 -29.93
CA ASP A 296 -13.94 -11.18 -30.22
C ASP A 296 -14.20 -10.05 -29.20
N CYS A 297 -13.54 -10.11 -28.01
CA CYS A 297 -13.76 -9.15 -26.94
C CYS A 297 -12.58 -9.13 -25.96
N VAL A 298 -12.22 -7.94 -25.46
CA VAL A 298 -11.28 -7.73 -24.34
C VAL A 298 -12.07 -7.41 -23.09
N MET A 299 -11.71 -8.04 -21.97
CA MET A 299 -12.33 -7.83 -20.66
C MET A 299 -11.24 -7.66 -19.60
N GLY A 300 -11.47 -6.77 -18.63
CA GLY A 300 -10.60 -6.63 -17.46
C GLY A 300 -11.09 -7.45 -16.28
N VAL A 301 -10.15 -8.00 -15.50
CA VAL A 301 -10.49 -8.55 -14.18
C VAL A 301 -10.75 -7.39 -13.22
N PRO A 302 -11.93 -7.25 -12.65
CA PRO A 302 -12.25 -6.13 -11.76
C PRO A 302 -11.49 -6.21 -10.42
N ASP A 303 -10.96 -5.09 -9.89
CA ASP A 303 -11.00 -3.73 -10.44
C ASP A 303 -9.65 -3.39 -11.13
N SER A 304 -8.56 -4.07 -10.76
CA SER A 304 -7.17 -3.76 -11.13
C SER A 304 -6.88 -3.92 -12.62
N GLY A 305 -7.43 -4.96 -13.27
CA GLY A 305 -7.22 -5.23 -14.68
C GLY A 305 -8.00 -4.32 -15.64
N ILE A 306 -9.00 -3.55 -15.16
CA ILE A 306 -9.87 -2.75 -16.03
C ILE A 306 -9.11 -1.70 -16.85
N PRO A 307 -8.26 -0.83 -16.25
CA PRO A 307 -7.56 0.19 -17.04
C PRO A 307 -6.62 -0.42 -18.09
N GLY A 308 -5.94 -1.53 -17.74
CA GLY A 308 -5.09 -2.29 -18.66
C GLY A 308 -5.90 -2.90 -19.82
N ALA A 309 -7.08 -3.44 -19.54
CA ALA A 309 -7.97 -3.99 -20.57
C ALA A 309 -8.48 -2.91 -21.54
N VAL A 310 -8.79 -1.72 -21.04
CA VAL A 310 -9.17 -0.58 -21.88
C VAL A 310 -8.00 -0.17 -22.79
N GLY A 311 -6.78 -0.10 -22.25
CA GLY A 311 -5.56 0.19 -23.00
C GLY A 311 -5.29 -0.87 -24.09
N PHE A 312 -5.38 -2.15 -23.72
CA PHE A 312 -5.22 -3.28 -24.63
C PHE A 312 -6.26 -3.25 -25.77
N ALA A 313 -7.54 -3.06 -25.45
CA ALA A 313 -8.61 -2.99 -26.42
C ALA A 313 -8.41 -1.85 -27.42
N LYS A 314 -8.04 -0.67 -26.92
CA LYS A 314 -7.77 0.51 -27.75
C LYS A 314 -6.60 0.29 -28.72
N ALA A 315 -5.53 -0.35 -28.26
CA ALA A 315 -4.33 -0.58 -29.07
C ALA A 315 -4.52 -1.74 -30.05
N SER A 316 -5.19 -2.81 -29.66
CA SER A 316 -5.45 -3.99 -30.53
C SER A 316 -6.59 -3.80 -31.52
N GLY A 317 -7.49 -2.83 -31.30
CA GLY A 317 -8.72 -2.67 -32.06
C GLY A 317 -9.82 -3.71 -31.75
N ILE A 318 -9.59 -4.62 -30.80
CA ILE A 318 -10.61 -5.58 -30.34
C ILE A 318 -11.57 -4.84 -29.39
N PRO A 319 -12.90 -5.00 -29.55
CA PRO A 319 -13.87 -4.31 -28.71
C PRO A 319 -13.69 -4.62 -27.21
N TYR A 320 -13.72 -3.58 -26.38
CA TYR A 320 -13.83 -3.74 -24.93
C TYR A 320 -15.26 -4.12 -24.54
N GLY A 321 -15.40 -5.05 -23.59
CA GLY A 321 -16.68 -5.44 -23.02
C GLY A 321 -16.59 -5.79 -21.55
N GLU A 322 -17.67 -5.57 -20.82
CA GLU A 322 -17.80 -6.02 -19.44
C GLU A 322 -18.38 -7.43 -19.41
N GLY A 323 -17.60 -8.39 -18.94
CA GLY A 323 -18.03 -9.80 -18.86
C GLY A 323 -17.88 -10.38 -17.45
N LEU A 324 -17.31 -9.62 -16.52
CA LEU A 324 -17.08 -9.99 -15.13
C LEU A 324 -17.68 -8.94 -14.20
N THR A 325 -18.46 -9.38 -13.23
CA THR A 325 -19.00 -8.50 -12.18
C THR A 325 -18.39 -8.87 -10.85
N LYS A 326 -17.84 -7.85 -10.14
CA LYS A 326 -17.36 -8.01 -8.78
C LYS A 326 -18.47 -7.72 -7.78
N ASN A 327 -18.67 -8.64 -6.83
CA ASN A 327 -19.54 -8.38 -5.68
C ASN A 327 -18.85 -7.44 -4.71
N ARG A 328 -19.32 -6.20 -4.64
CA ARG A 328 -18.75 -5.14 -3.79
C ARG A 328 -18.99 -5.34 -2.29
N TYR A 329 -19.95 -6.20 -1.93
CA TYR A 329 -20.29 -6.49 -0.53
C TYR A 329 -19.47 -7.63 0.07
N VAL A 330 -18.69 -8.35 -0.74
CA VAL A 330 -17.78 -9.38 -0.29
C VAL A 330 -16.39 -8.75 -0.17
N GLY A 331 -15.97 -8.47 1.07
CA GLY A 331 -14.60 -8.01 1.37
C GLY A 331 -13.54 -9.08 1.07
N ARG A 332 -12.27 -8.84 1.42
CA ARG A 332 -11.28 -9.91 1.46
C ARG A 332 -11.81 -10.96 2.44
N THR A 333 -12.15 -12.14 1.94
CA THR A 333 -12.49 -13.27 2.80
C THR A 333 -11.25 -13.59 3.62
N PHE A 334 -11.38 -13.52 4.96
CA PHE A 334 -10.39 -14.07 5.87
C PHE A 334 -9.99 -15.46 5.37
N ILE A 335 -8.73 -15.82 5.57
CA ILE A 335 -8.15 -17.10 5.12
C ILE A 335 -9.07 -18.22 5.62
N GLU A 336 -9.91 -18.73 4.75
CA GLU A 336 -10.78 -19.83 5.10
C GLU A 336 -9.96 -21.12 5.19
N PRO A 337 -10.12 -21.91 6.26
CA PRO A 337 -9.19 -23.01 6.58
C PRO A 337 -9.23 -24.19 5.61
N THR A 338 -10.22 -24.28 4.72
CA THR A 338 -10.35 -25.41 3.80
C THR A 338 -10.30 -25.00 2.33
N HIS A 339 -9.72 -25.88 1.49
CA HIS A 339 -9.58 -25.65 0.04
C HIS A 339 -10.95 -25.46 -0.66
N SER A 340 -11.99 -26.18 -0.22
CA SER A 340 -13.35 -26.08 -0.76
C SER A 340 -14.03 -24.75 -0.45
N LEU A 341 -13.76 -24.15 0.72
CA LEU A 341 -14.28 -22.84 1.10
C LEU A 341 -13.58 -21.73 0.33
N ARG A 342 -12.25 -21.84 0.10
CA ARG A 342 -11.51 -20.88 -0.76
C ARG A 342 -12.04 -20.86 -2.20
N GLN A 343 -12.41 -22.03 -2.76
CA GLN A 343 -13.01 -22.10 -4.10
C GLN A 343 -14.37 -21.40 -4.16
N ARG A 344 -15.20 -21.51 -3.11
CA ARG A 344 -16.45 -20.76 -3.01
C ARG A 344 -16.24 -19.27 -2.86
N GLY A 345 -15.16 -18.84 -2.18
CA GLY A 345 -14.81 -17.44 -1.94
C GLY A 345 -14.58 -16.65 -3.23
N ILE A 346 -13.98 -17.22 -4.27
CA ILE A 346 -13.76 -16.53 -5.56
C ILE A 346 -15.09 -16.40 -6.32
N ARG A 347 -15.94 -17.44 -6.33
CA ARG A 347 -17.28 -17.36 -6.94
C ARG A 347 -18.20 -16.34 -6.25
N LEU A 348 -17.99 -16.08 -4.95
CA LEU A 348 -18.70 -15.02 -4.26
C LEU A 348 -18.22 -13.62 -4.68
N LYS A 349 -16.95 -13.50 -5.08
CA LYS A 349 -16.34 -12.21 -5.44
C LYS A 349 -16.54 -11.84 -6.90
N LEU A 350 -16.41 -12.81 -7.82
CA LEU A 350 -16.47 -12.60 -9.26
C LEU A 350 -17.53 -13.49 -9.89
N ASN A 351 -18.34 -12.91 -10.74
CA ASN A 351 -19.38 -13.64 -11.47
C ASN A 351 -19.35 -13.29 -12.97
N PRO A 352 -19.20 -14.29 -13.88
CA PRO A 352 -19.27 -14.06 -15.31
C PRO A 352 -20.70 -13.71 -15.76
N MET A 353 -20.82 -12.70 -16.59
CA MET A 353 -22.07 -12.36 -17.27
C MET A 353 -22.23 -13.26 -18.51
N LYS A 354 -22.98 -14.34 -18.38
CA LYS A 354 -23.12 -15.40 -19.42
C LYS A 354 -23.42 -14.86 -20.80
N HIS A 355 -24.29 -13.84 -20.93
CA HIS A 355 -24.65 -13.23 -22.21
C HIS A 355 -23.46 -12.54 -22.89
N ALA A 356 -22.58 -11.92 -22.11
CA ALA A 356 -21.38 -11.25 -22.62
C ALA A 356 -20.25 -12.22 -23.01
N VAL A 357 -20.23 -13.41 -22.39
CA VAL A 357 -19.12 -14.39 -22.48
C VAL A 357 -19.39 -15.51 -23.50
N ARG A 358 -20.66 -15.98 -23.61
CA ARG A 358 -21.02 -17.16 -24.37
C ARG A 358 -20.57 -17.08 -25.84
N ASP A 359 -20.00 -18.17 -26.33
CA ASP A 359 -19.54 -18.40 -27.69
C ASP A 359 -18.46 -17.44 -28.21
N LYS A 360 -17.84 -16.65 -27.31
CA LYS A 360 -16.79 -15.68 -27.66
C LYS A 360 -15.40 -16.20 -27.36
N ARG A 361 -14.43 -15.75 -28.18
CA ARG A 361 -13.00 -15.78 -27.88
C ARG A 361 -12.68 -14.51 -27.07
N LEU A 362 -12.13 -14.69 -25.88
CA LEU A 362 -11.95 -13.62 -24.92
C LEU A 362 -10.47 -13.34 -24.68
N VAL A 363 -10.07 -12.08 -24.71
CA VAL A 363 -8.85 -11.63 -24.02
C VAL A 363 -9.25 -11.17 -22.62
N ILE A 364 -8.70 -11.81 -21.62
CA ILE A 364 -8.86 -11.43 -20.22
C ILE A 364 -7.57 -10.76 -19.77
N VAL A 365 -7.67 -9.48 -19.38
CA VAL A 365 -6.54 -8.72 -18.87
C VAL A 365 -6.60 -8.65 -17.35
N ASP A 366 -5.52 -9.07 -16.69
CA ASP A 366 -5.34 -8.99 -15.24
C ASP A 366 -4.01 -8.30 -14.92
N ASP A 367 -3.79 -7.93 -13.67
CA ASP A 367 -2.54 -7.29 -13.25
C ASP A 367 -1.36 -8.27 -13.16
N SER A 368 -1.54 -9.40 -12.47
CA SER A 368 -0.45 -10.32 -12.16
C SER A 368 -0.95 -11.73 -11.81
N ILE A 369 -0.07 -12.72 -11.91
CA ILE A 369 -0.25 -14.05 -11.31
C ILE A 369 0.83 -14.28 -10.26
N VAL A 370 0.42 -14.54 -9.01
CA VAL A 370 1.33 -14.91 -7.92
C VAL A 370 1.28 -16.42 -7.67
N ARG A 371 0.13 -16.96 -7.25
CA ARG A 371 -0.08 -18.36 -6.91
C ARG A 371 -0.84 -19.18 -7.98
N GLY A 372 -1.47 -18.52 -8.93
CA GLY A 372 -2.24 -19.11 -10.05
C GLY A 372 -3.64 -19.63 -9.69
N ASN A 373 -3.99 -19.79 -8.43
CA ASN A 373 -5.28 -20.36 -8.01
C ASN A 373 -6.48 -19.52 -8.43
N THR A 374 -6.39 -18.20 -8.33
CA THR A 374 -7.44 -17.25 -8.74
C THR A 374 -7.65 -17.30 -10.24
N SER A 375 -6.57 -17.26 -11.02
CA SER A 375 -6.62 -17.28 -12.49
C SER A 375 -7.19 -18.61 -13.00
N LYS A 376 -6.80 -19.74 -12.39
CA LYS A 376 -7.37 -21.06 -12.71
C LYS A 376 -8.89 -21.10 -12.51
N GLN A 377 -9.39 -20.57 -11.40
CA GLN A 377 -10.81 -20.55 -11.12
C GLN A 377 -11.55 -19.57 -12.03
N LEU A 378 -10.95 -18.42 -12.35
CA LEU A 378 -11.50 -17.45 -13.28
C LEU A 378 -11.70 -18.08 -14.67
N VAL A 379 -10.67 -18.74 -15.20
CA VAL A 379 -10.73 -19.43 -16.50
C VAL A 379 -11.83 -20.50 -16.48
N ALA A 380 -11.89 -21.32 -15.43
CA ALA A 380 -12.94 -22.34 -15.28
C ALA A 380 -14.34 -21.74 -15.27
N MET A 381 -14.56 -20.63 -14.54
CA MET A 381 -15.87 -19.95 -14.52
C MET A 381 -16.25 -19.35 -15.88
N LEU A 382 -15.30 -18.81 -16.64
CA LEU A 382 -15.54 -18.30 -18.00
C LEU A 382 -15.89 -19.44 -18.96
N ARG A 383 -15.24 -20.60 -18.87
CA ARG A 383 -15.56 -21.80 -19.63
C ARG A 383 -16.97 -22.31 -19.29
N GLU A 384 -17.32 -22.41 -17.99
CA GLU A 384 -18.66 -22.78 -17.53
C GLU A 384 -19.74 -21.80 -18.03
N ALA A 385 -19.39 -20.51 -18.19
CA ALA A 385 -20.27 -19.49 -18.75
C ALA A 385 -20.40 -19.57 -20.27
N GLY A 386 -19.62 -20.45 -20.94
CA GLY A 386 -19.69 -20.74 -22.38
C GLY A 386 -18.67 -19.99 -23.22
N ALA A 387 -17.56 -19.51 -22.65
CA ALA A 387 -16.45 -18.95 -23.44
C ALA A 387 -15.87 -20.00 -24.39
N ARG A 388 -15.65 -19.63 -25.65
CA ARG A 388 -15.07 -20.52 -26.67
C ARG A 388 -13.56 -20.61 -26.50
N GLU A 389 -12.90 -19.46 -26.30
CA GLU A 389 -11.48 -19.36 -26.02
C GLU A 389 -11.24 -18.32 -24.93
N VAL A 390 -10.18 -18.53 -24.12
CA VAL A 390 -9.76 -17.62 -23.05
C VAL A 390 -8.27 -17.37 -23.16
N HIS A 391 -7.89 -16.18 -23.60
CA HIS A 391 -6.52 -15.72 -23.71
C HIS A 391 -6.20 -14.79 -22.56
N LEU A 392 -5.35 -15.24 -21.61
CA LEU A 392 -4.99 -14.42 -20.45
C LEU A 392 -3.78 -13.53 -20.78
N ARG A 393 -3.88 -12.24 -20.43
CA ARG A 393 -2.86 -11.23 -20.66
C ARG A 393 -2.60 -10.48 -19.36
N LEU A 394 -1.35 -10.46 -18.91
CA LEU A 394 -0.95 -9.90 -17.63
C LEU A 394 -0.16 -8.61 -17.85
N THR A 395 -0.60 -7.54 -17.19
CA THR A 395 0.03 -6.21 -17.31
C THR A 395 1.33 -6.08 -16.51
N SER A 396 1.78 -7.15 -15.85
CA SER A 396 3.10 -7.23 -15.22
C SER A 396 3.95 -8.34 -15.84
N PRO A 397 5.27 -8.30 -15.63
CA PRO A 397 6.16 -9.44 -15.82
C PRO A 397 5.81 -10.59 -14.86
N PRO A 398 6.34 -11.82 -15.08
CA PRO A 398 6.21 -12.92 -14.13
C PRO A 398 6.84 -12.56 -12.77
N VAL A 399 6.12 -12.83 -11.69
CA VAL A 399 6.63 -12.64 -10.33
C VAL A 399 7.53 -13.83 -9.97
N MET A 400 8.85 -13.62 -10.02
CA MET A 400 9.87 -14.67 -9.91
C MET A 400 10.51 -14.73 -8.52
N SER A 401 10.53 -13.61 -7.78
CA SER A 401 11.29 -13.46 -6.55
C SER A 401 10.42 -12.95 -5.40
N PRO A 402 10.69 -13.38 -4.14
CA PRO A 402 9.99 -12.90 -2.97
C PRO A 402 10.13 -11.37 -2.79
N CYS A 403 9.20 -10.77 -2.08
CA CYS A 403 9.32 -9.38 -1.65
C CYS A 403 9.76 -9.33 -0.18
N TYR A 404 10.90 -8.67 0.09
CA TYR A 404 11.39 -8.42 1.46
C TYR A 404 11.03 -7.01 1.97
N TYR A 405 10.27 -6.23 1.18
CA TYR A 405 9.97 -4.82 1.44
C TYR A 405 8.52 -4.56 1.87
N GLY A 406 7.82 -5.59 2.34
CA GLY A 406 6.51 -5.42 2.97
C GLY A 406 5.31 -5.82 2.10
N ILE A 407 5.52 -6.48 0.94
CA ILE A 407 4.45 -7.13 0.19
C ILE A 407 4.37 -8.61 0.61
N ASP A 408 3.14 -9.14 0.80
CA ASP A 408 2.93 -10.54 1.19
C ASP A 408 3.21 -11.52 0.03
N MET A 409 4.48 -11.61 -0.34
CA MET A 409 5.06 -12.55 -1.29
C MET A 409 6.40 -13.03 -0.73
N SER A 410 6.39 -13.58 0.49
CA SER A 410 7.59 -13.80 1.30
C SER A 410 8.34 -15.10 0.99
N SER A 411 7.78 -16.04 0.21
CA SER A 411 8.45 -17.31 -0.07
C SER A 411 8.34 -17.73 -1.54
N SER A 412 9.45 -18.21 -2.11
CA SER A 412 9.56 -18.62 -3.52
C SER A 412 8.68 -19.82 -3.88
N ASP A 413 8.39 -20.70 -2.92
CA ASP A 413 7.52 -21.86 -3.11
C ASP A 413 6.06 -21.49 -3.41
N GLN A 414 5.64 -20.28 -3.06
CA GLN A 414 4.31 -19.75 -3.35
C GLN A 414 4.22 -19.06 -4.72
N LEU A 415 5.36 -18.75 -5.35
CA LEU A 415 5.42 -18.07 -6.63
C LEU A 415 5.37 -19.11 -7.77
N ILE A 416 4.25 -19.12 -8.51
CA ILE A 416 4.08 -20.11 -9.58
C ILE A 416 5.12 -19.94 -10.68
N ALA A 417 5.43 -18.69 -11.06
CA ALA A 417 6.40 -18.37 -12.11
C ALA A 417 7.87 -18.64 -11.73
N ALA A 418 8.18 -18.80 -10.42
CA ALA A 418 9.50 -19.25 -9.99
C ALA A 418 9.72 -20.76 -10.21
N ARG A 419 8.66 -21.52 -10.52
CA ARG A 419 8.68 -22.99 -10.61
C ARG A 419 8.25 -23.55 -11.96
N LEU A 420 7.38 -22.84 -12.66
CA LEU A 420 6.78 -23.28 -13.91
C LEU A 420 7.05 -22.24 -15.01
N THR A 421 7.24 -22.72 -16.21
CA THR A 421 7.33 -21.90 -17.43
C THR A 421 5.96 -21.29 -17.77
N CYS A 422 5.94 -20.30 -18.65
CA CYS A 422 4.70 -19.65 -19.09
C CYS A 422 3.71 -20.67 -19.69
N ASP A 423 4.19 -21.62 -20.48
CA ASP A 423 3.36 -22.68 -21.10
C ASP A 423 2.79 -23.62 -20.04
N GLU A 424 3.59 -24.05 -19.07
CA GLU A 424 3.12 -24.89 -17.96
C GLU A 424 2.11 -24.16 -17.06
N ILE A 425 2.27 -22.84 -16.86
CA ILE A 425 1.27 -22.03 -16.15
C ILE A 425 -0.02 -21.92 -16.97
N CYS A 426 0.09 -21.73 -18.29
CA CYS A 426 -1.05 -21.70 -19.20
C CYS A 426 -1.87 -22.98 -19.10
N ASP A 427 -1.21 -24.14 -19.18
CA ASP A 427 -1.82 -25.47 -19.01
C ASP A 427 -2.45 -25.63 -17.62
N TYR A 428 -1.74 -25.23 -16.57
CA TYR A 428 -2.22 -25.30 -15.18
C TYR A 428 -3.51 -24.53 -14.95
N ILE A 429 -3.61 -23.31 -15.52
CA ILE A 429 -4.82 -22.46 -15.39
C ILE A 429 -5.92 -22.85 -16.37
N GLY A 430 -5.62 -23.62 -17.44
CA GLY A 430 -6.56 -24.06 -18.46
C GLY A 430 -6.94 -22.98 -19.49
N ALA A 431 -6.08 -21.99 -19.72
CA ALA A 431 -6.24 -20.98 -20.75
C ALA A 431 -5.79 -21.48 -22.12
N ASP A 432 -6.28 -20.86 -23.21
CA ASP A 432 -5.81 -21.17 -24.57
C ASP A 432 -4.47 -20.49 -24.90
N SER A 433 -4.20 -19.35 -24.25
CA SER A 433 -2.88 -18.74 -24.26
C SER A 433 -2.68 -17.86 -23.03
N LEU A 434 -1.43 -17.73 -22.62
CA LEU A 434 -0.97 -16.85 -21.54
C LEU A 434 0.19 -16.01 -22.05
N ALA A 435 0.18 -14.73 -21.74
CA ALA A 435 1.35 -13.88 -21.92
C ALA A 435 1.44 -12.81 -20.84
N TYR A 436 2.67 -12.45 -20.51
CA TYR A 436 3.06 -11.41 -19.58
C TYR A 436 3.62 -10.21 -20.35
N LEU A 437 3.47 -9.03 -19.79
CA LEU A 437 4.22 -7.86 -20.26
C LEU A 437 5.69 -8.04 -19.94
N SER A 438 6.57 -7.59 -20.83
CA SER A 438 8.02 -7.59 -20.57
C SER A 438 8.37 -6.55 -19.48
N LEU A 439 9.56 -6.72 -18.86
CA LEU A 439 10.08 -5.75 -17.90
C LEU A 439 10.32 -4.39 -18.57
N GLU A 440 10.81 -4.41 -19.80
CA GLU A 440 11.02 -3.22 -20.61
C GLU A 440 9.69 -2.53 -20.95
N GLY A 441 8.65 -3.27 -21.28
CA GLY A 441 7.29 -2.76 -21.50
C GLY A 441 6.71 -2.11 -20.26
N LEU A 442 6.91 -2.74 -19.10
CA LEU A 442 6.53 -2.18 -17.81
C LEU A 442 7.21 -0.82 -17.56
N VAL A 443 8.53 -0.75 -17.76
CA VAL A 443 9.30 0.49 -17.59
C VAL A 443 8.82 1.57 -18.57
N ARG A 444 8.64 1.23 -19.87
CA ARG A 444 8.12 2.19 -20.87
C ARG A 444 6.75 2.76 -20.47
N ALA A 445 5.86 1.91 -19.95
CA ALA A 445 4.51 2.34 -19.56
C ALA A 445 4.53 3.34 -18.40
N THR A 446 5.45 3.19 -17.43
CA THR A 446 5.60 4.15 -16.33
C THR A 446 6.23 5.47 -16.78
N GLY A 447 6.99 5.47 -17.88
CA GLY A 447 7.76 6.63 -18.32
C GLY A 447 8.91 7.02 -17.39
N MET A 448 9.19 6.19 -16.38
CA MET A 448 10.27 6.39 -15.41
C MET A 448 11.55 5.69 -15.87
N SER A 449 12.69 6.09 -15.30
CA SER A 449 13.93 5.37 -15.50
C SER A 449 13.94 4.05 -14.72
N ALA A 450 14.37 2.95 -15.33
CA ALA A 450 14.42 1.64 -14.69
C ALA A 450 15.21 1.64 -13.38
N ASP A 451 16.26 2.46 -13.29
CA ASP A 451 17.13 2.58 -12.13
C ASP A 451 16.52 3.40 -10.96
N THR A 452 15.30 3.93 -11.15
CA THR A 452 14.53 4.62 -10.12
C THR A 452 13.34 3.80 -9.60
N LEU A 453 13.23 2.54 -10.04
CA LEU A 453 12.15 1.63 -9.69
C LEU A 453 12.69 0.41 -8.93
N CYS A 454 11.99 -0.02 -7.89
CA CYS A 454 12.18 -1.34 -7.30
C CYS A 454 11.38 -2.36 -8.10
N MET A 455 12.09 -3.25 -8.81
CA MET A 455 11.52 -4.33 -9.61
C MET A 455 11.95 -5.72 -9.12
N ALA A 456 12.47 -5.80 -7.90
CA ALA A 456 13.09 -7.01 -7.32
C ALA A 456 12.19 -8.25 -7.36
N CYS A 457 10.87 -8.10 -7.27
CA CYS A 457 9.94 -9.22 -7.40
C CYS A 457 9.92 -9.85 -8.80
N PHE A 458 10.38 -9.13 -9.84
CA PHE A 458 10.47 -9.61 -11.22
C PHE A 458 11.88 -10.07 -11.60
N ASP A 459 12.92 -9.32 -11.23
CA ASP A 459 14.31 -9.52 -11.69
C ASP A 459 15.28 -10.03 -10.62
N GLY A 460 14.86 -10.09 -9.35
CA GLY A 460 15.71 -10.51 -8.22
C GLY A 460 16.76 -9.47 -7.80
N ASN A 461 16.75 -8.26 -8.37
CA ASN A 461 17.69 -7.20 -8.04
C ASN A 461 17.15 -6.34 -6.90
N TYR A 462 17.58 -6.62 -5.67
CA TYR A 462 17.10 -5.91 -4.49
C TYR A 462 17.89 -4.61 -4.26
N PRO A 463 17.24 -3.42 -4.26
CA PRO A 463 17.91 -2.13 -4.05
C PRO A 463 18.62 -2.02 -2.70
N ILE A 464 18.10 -2.68 -1.65
CA ILE A 464 18.77 -2.88 -0.38
C ILE A 464 19.30 -4.31 -0.39
N GLY A 465 20.62 -4.47 -0.30
CA GLY A 465 21.25 -5.79 -0.32
C GLY A 465 20.73 -6.69 0.82
N LEU A 466 20.51 -7.97 0.52
CA LEU A 466 19.97 -8.96 1.46
C LEU A 466 21.00 -9.40 2.54
N GLY A 467 22.19 -8.79 2.57
CA GLY A 467 23.20 -9.10 3.59
C GLY A 467 22.78 -8.82 5.04
N PHE A 468 21.63 -8.16 5.23
CA PHE A 468 20.99 -7.96 6.54
C PHE A 468 19.88 -8.97 6.82
N CYS A 469 19.40 -9.70 5.82
CA CYS A 469 18.52 -10.85 6.06
C CYS A 469 19.40 -12.01 6.47
N THR A 470 19.35 -12.44 7.73
CA THR A 470 19.67 -13.83 8.07
C THR A 470 18.65 -14.66 7.29
N VAL A 471 19.09 -15.18 6.15
CA VAL A 471 18.34 -16.19 5.40
C VAL A 471 18.16 -17.33 6.38
N ALA A 472 16.97 -17.47 6.94
CA ALA A 472 16.55 -18.73 7.49
C ALA A 472 16.60 -19.74 6.32
N SER A 473 17.79 -20.26 6.10
CA SER A 473 18.05 -21.39 5.24
C SER A 473 17.45 -22.60 5.95
N GLN A 474 16.25 -22.98 5.56
CA GLN A 474 15.84 -24.38 5.29
C GLN A 474 14.33 -24.46 5.01
#